data_f49e4e06d73a8f0f4a6a83da639bc213
#
_entry.id   f49e4e06d73a8f0f4a6a83da639bc213
#
_cell.length_a   1.000
_cell.length_b   1.000
_cell.length_c   1.000
_cell.angle_alpha   90.00
_cell.angle_beta   90.00
_cell.angle_gamma   90.00
#
_symmetry.space_group_name_H-M   'P 1'
#
loop_
_entity.id
_entity.type
_entity.pdbx_description
1 polymer ?
#
loop_
_entity_poly.entity_id
_entity_poly.type
_entity_poly.pdbx_seq_one_letter_code
_entity_poly.pdbx_strand_id
1 'polypeptide(L)'
;MMITMKKVNSFLFPLLLLCAVVMILTRPKPFTKEQRTIIRQSDSVMYVTVWPEDSVILRTPCTDLTPVELKSKELKTLLAKMLATVRAPQHDGVGIAAPQVGVSKRIICLQRFDKDGGPFECYLNAHIDSLFGEIGKGPEGCLSVPPMRGLVPRYTSVIVSYVHPETLEARRDTVTGYTAVIFQHECDHLDGRLYTDIADTVYVSPSWEAERRAFDYTRPEWWPLLPSD
;
A
#
# COMPACT_ATOMS: atom_id res chain seq x y z
N MET A 1 -68.19 27.30 -5.81
CA MET A 1 -67.09 26.54 -6.40
C MET A 1 -66.15 26.10 -5.26
N MET A 2 -66.38 24.87 -4.75
CA MET A 2 -65.62 24.34 -3.61
C MET A 2 -64.34 23.70 -4.12
N ILE A 3 -63.20 24.21 -3.68
CA ILE A 3 -61.88 23.64 -3.97
C ILE A 3 -61.57 22.57 -2.90
N THR A 4 -61.60 21.31 -3.30
CA THR A 4 -61.24 20.17 -2.44
C THR A 4 -59.73 20.08 -2.29
N MET A 5 -59.19 20.42 -1.14
CA MET A 5 -57.78 20.19 -0.82
C MET A 5 -57.53 18.68 -0.66
N LYS A 6 -56.74 18.10 -1.55
CA LYS A 6 -56.24 16.71 -1.40
C LYS A 6 -55.32 16.63 -0.17
N LYS A 7 -55.65 15.77 0.80
CA LYS A 7 -54.78 15.42 1.91
C LYS A 7 -53.49 14.80 1.36
N VAL A 8 -52.39 15.49 1.52
CA VAL A 8 -51.06 14.94 1.25
C VAL A 8 -50.81 13.84 2.29
N ASN A 9 -50.50 12.64 1.80
CA ASN A 9 -50.29 11.43 2.60
C ASN A 9 -49.20 11.64 3.64
N SER A 10 -49.57 11.73 4.92
CA SER A 10 -48.69 11.92 6.09
C SER A 10 -47.74 10.76 6.34
N PHE A 11 -47.90 9.65 5.59
CA PHE A 11 -47.07 8.43 5.70
C PHE A 11 -45.80 8.44 4.84
N LEU A 12 -45.68 9.32 3.86
CA LEU A 12 -44.48 9.39 3.00
C LEU A 12 -43.26 10.02 3.69
N PHE A 13 -43.48 10.92 4.65
CA PHE A 13 -42.41 11.63 5.33
C PHE A 13 -41.57 10.75 6.27
N PRO A 14 -42.17 9.88 7.12
CA PRO A 14 -41.38 8.99 7.99
C PRO A 14 -40.67 7.90 7.19
N LEU A 15 -41.23 7.42 6.05
CA LEU A 15 -40.60 6.42 5.21
C LEU A 15 -39.36 6.98 4.49
N LEU A 16 -39.41 8.21 3.99
CA LEU A 16 -38.27 8.90 3.38
C LEU A 16 -37.15 9.17 4.39
N LEU A 17 -37.53 9.54 5.63
CA LEU A 17 -36.55 9.75 6.71
C LEU A 17 -35.89 8.44 7.12
N LEU A 18 -36.64 7.35 7.22
CA LEU A 18 -36.12 6.01 7.54
C LEU A 18 -35.18 5.51 6.44
N CYS A 19 -35.53 5.67 5.15
CA CYS A 19 -34.67 5.33 4.03
C CYS A 19 -33.37 6.17 4.02
N ALA A 20 -33.44 7.47 4.34
CA ALA A 20 -32.27 8.33 4.44
C ALA A 20 -31.36 7.92 5.60
N VAL A 21 -31.93 7.59 6.76
CA VAL A 21 -31.17 7.09 7.92
C VAL A 21 -30.53 5.74 7.64
N VAL A 22 -31.25 4.80 6.99
CA VAL A 22 -30.68 3.49 6.56
C VAL A 22 -29.56 3.69 5.56
N MET A 23 -29.71 4.58 4.57
CA MET A 23 -28.63 4.89 3.60
C MET A 23 -27.39 5.52 4.27
N ILE A 24 -27.58 6.35 5.33
CA ILE A 24 -26.44 6.92 6.08
C ILE A 24 -25.75 5.84 6.91
N LEU A 25 -26.49 4.89 7.49
CA LEU A 25 -25.94 3.79 8.29
C LEU A 25 -25.26 2.70 7.44
N THR A 26 -25.65 2.58 6.16
CA THR A 26 -25.11 1.58 5.23
C THR A 26 -24.03 2.13 4.29
N ARG A 27 -23.59 3.38 4.47
CA ARG A 27 -22.47 3.90 3.65
C ARG A 27 -21.23 3.02 3.89
N PRO A 28 -20.68 2.42 2.83
CA PRO A 28 -19.45 1.64 2.96
C PRO A 28 -18.37 2.54 3.55
N LYS A 29 -17.81 2.10 4.68
CA LYS A 29 -16.69 2.82 5.29
C LYS A 29 -15.44 2.58 4.43
N PRO A 30 -14.62 3.61 4.20
CA PRO A 30 -13.34 3.39 3.56
C PRO A 30 -12.46 2.53 4.48
N PHE A 31 -11.78 1.55 3.91
CA PHE A 31 -10.94 0.57 4.59
C PHE A 31 -11.68 -0.34 5.60
N THR A 32 -11.12 -1.46 5.96
CA THR A 32 -11.66 -2.35 7.02
C THR A 32 -11.47 -1.71 8.40
N LYS A 33 -12.08 -2.30 9.43
CA LYS A 33 -11.90 -1.84 10.82
C LYS A 33 -10.44 -1.94 11.24
N GLU A 34 -9.80 -3.04 10.92
CA GLU A 34 -8.41 -3.36 11.22
C GLU A 34 -7.47 -2.37 10.52
N GLN A 35 -7.64 -2.16 9.21
CA GLN A 35 -6.87 -1.19 8.43
C GLN A 35 -7.01 0.23 8.99
N ARG A 36 -8.22 0.65 9.36
CA ARG A 36 -8.43 1.95 10.00
C ARG A 36 -7.74 2.05 11.35
N THR A 37 -7.73 0.97 12.14
CA THR A 37 -7.00 0.94 13.41
C THR A 37 -5.52 1.16 13.17
N ILE A 38 -4.91 0.42 12.24
CA ILE A 38 -3.50 0.57 11.85
C ILE A 38 -3.21 2.01 11.42
N ILE A 39 -3.99 2.55 10.49
CA ILE A 39 -3.78 3.92 9.96
C ILE A 39 -3.87 4.99 11.06
N ARG A 40 -4.76 4.83 12.03
CA ARG A 40 -5.01 5.83 13.07
C ARG A 40 -4.06 5.73 14.24
N GLN A 41 -3.75 4.52 14.70
CA GLN A 41 -2.97 4.27 15.92
C GLN A 41 -1.47 4.24 15.70
N SER A 42 -0.99 3.96 14.46
CA SER A 42 0.43 4.05 14.14
C SER A 42 0.97 5.47 14.37
N ASP A 43 2.23 5.55 14.76
CA ASP A 43 3.00 6.78 14.74
C ASP A 43 3.23 7.29 13.30
N SER A 44 3.94 8.39 13.13
CA SER A 44 4.32 8.89 11.81
C SER A 44 5.21 7.90 11.06
N VAL A 45 6.13 7.22 11.76
CA VAL A 45 6.88 6.05 11.28
C VAL A 45 6.11 4.82 11.74
N MET A 46 5.61 4.04 10.79
CA MET A 46 4.77 2.87 11.06
C MET A 46 5.62 1.64 11.38
N TYR A 47 5.03 0.69 12.12
CA TYR A 47 5.58 -0.64 12.22
C TYR A 47 5.67 -1.27 10.82
N VAL A 48 6.81 -1.88 10.52
CA VAL A 48 7.01 -2.64 9.27
C VAL A 48 6.78 -4.12 9.55
N THR A 49 5.83 -4.70 8.84
CA THR A 49 5.52 -6.15 8.92
C THR A 49 6.71 -6.97 8.45
N VAL A 50 7.02 -8.06 9.16
CA VAL A 50 8.21 -8.86 8.89
C VAL A 50 7.86 -10.33 8.61
N TRP A 51 8.63 -10.95 7.72
CA TRP A 51 8.58 -12.38 7.44
C TRP A 51 9.47 -13.15 8.42
N PRO A 52 9.02 -14.28 8.99
CA PRO A 52 7.73 -14.98 8.72
C PRO A 52 6.56 -14.55 9.61
N GLU A 53 6.76 -13.70 10.63
CA GLU A 53 5.79 -13.38 11.68
C GLU A 53 4.49 -12.77 11.13
N ASP A 54 4.61 -11.95 10.08
CA ASP A 54 3.48 -11.29 9.43
C ASP A 54 3.17 -11.90 8.05
N SER A 55 3.43 -13.21 7.89
CA SER A 55 3.28 -13.91 6.61
C SER A 55 1.91 -13.74 5.97
N VAL A 56 0.84 -13.76 6.75
CA VAL A 56 -0.53 -13.63 6.24
C VAL A 56 -0.69 -12.35 5.41
N ILE A 57 -0.32 -11.19 5.96
CA ILE A 57 -0.45 -9.92 5.25
C ILE A 57 0.51 -9.81 4.06
N LEU A 58 1.76 -10.30 4.23
CA LEU A 58 2.80 -10.20 3.22
C LEU A 58 2.57 -11.16 2.03
N ARG A 59 1.79 -12.25 2.22
CA ARG A 59 1.50 -13.27 1.22
C ARG A 59 0.10 -13.16 0.61
N THR A 60 -0.74 -12.26 1.12
CA THR A 60 -2.08 -12.06 0.59
C THR A 60 -2.05 -11.02 -0.53
N PRO A 61 -2.52 -11.35 -1.75
CA PRO A 61 -2.66 -10.37 -2.83
C PRO A 61 -3.53 -9.20 -2.42
N CYS A 62 -3.06 -7.99 -2.69
CA CYS A 62 -3.74 -6.76 -2.34
C CYS A 62 -4.90 -6.45 -3.30
N THR A 63 -5.93 -5.78 -2.78
CA THR A 63 -7.04 -5.28 -3.59
C THR A 63 -6.85 -3.82 -3.98
N ASP A 64 -7.47 -3.42 -5.08
CA ASP A 64 -7.54 -2.02 -5.48
C ASP A 64 -8.29 -1.19 -4.44
N LEU A 65 -7.93 0.08 -4.37
CA LEU A 65 -8.71 1.10 -3.67
C LEU A 65 -10.01 1.37 -4.41
N THR A 66 -11.10 1.35 -3.67
CA THR A 66 -12.41 1.74 -4.16
C THR A 66 -12.52 3.26 -4.34
N PRO A 67 -13.49 3.78 -5.12
CA PRO A 67 -13.71 5.24 -5.26
C PRO A 67 -13.95 5.96 -3.93
N VAL A 68 -14.48 5.27 -2.92
CA VAL A 68 -14.69 5.82 -1.57
C VAL A 68 -13.37 5.92 -0.82
N GLU A 69 -12.51 4.90 -0.92
CA GLU A 69 -11.20 4.88 -0.30
C GLU A 69 -10.27 5.93 -0.93
N LEU A 70 -10.28 6.07 -2.26
CA LEU A 70 -9.49 7.07 -2.99
C LEU A 70 -9.74 8.51 -2.51
N LYS A 71 -10.97 8.83 -2.06
CA LYS A 71 -11.36 10.17 -1.58
C LYS A 71 -11.31 10.31 -0.06
N SER A 72 -10.83 9.30 0.67
CA SER A 72 -10.88 9.27 2.13
C SER A 72 -9.74 10.07 2.77
N LYS A 73 -9.97 10.51 4.02
CA LYS A 73 -8.92 11.10 4.86
C LYS A 73 -7.91 10.04 5.30
N GLU A 74 -8.36 8.82 5.49
CA GLU A 74 -7.54 7.67 5.85
C GLU A 74 -6.45 7.43 4.80
N LEU A 75 -6.78 7.52 3.52
CA LEU A 75 -5.77 7.39 2.46
C LEU A 75 -4.68 8.45 2.57
N LYS A 76 -5.06 9.72 2.72
CA LYS A 76 -4.09 10.82 2.86
C LYS A 76 -3.17 10.60 4.05
N THR A 77 -3.72 10.16 5.19
CA THR A 77 -2.97 9.84 6.39
C THR A 77 -2.01 8.66 6.14
N LEU A 78 -2.48 7.61 5.48
CA LEU A 78 -1.68 6.43 5.16
C LEU A 78 -0.49 6.79 4.26
N LEU A 79 -0.71 7.53 3.18
CA LEU A 79 0.36 7.95 2.27
C LEU A 79 1.43 8.77 2.98
N ALA A 80 1.03 9.73 3.82
CA ALA A 80 1.97 10.53 4.60
C ALA A 80 2.82 9.66 5.55
N LYS A 81 2.20 8.68 6.21
CA LYS A 81 2.89 7.76 7.12
C LYS A 81 3.78 6.77 6.38
N MET A 82 3.35 6.22 5.24
CA MET A 82 4.18 5.37 4.39
C MET A 82 5.44 6.10 3.92
N LEU A 83 5.30 7.34 3.46
CA LEU A 83 6.43 8.17 3.08
C LEU A 83 7.37 8.47 4.25
N ALA A 84 6.83 8.78 5.43
CA ALA A 84 7.64 8.97 6.62
C ALA A 84 8.37 7.68 7.04
N THR A 85 7.71 6.53 6.88
CA THR A 85 8.29 5.22 7.23
C THR A 85 9.44 4.87 6.31
N VAL A 86 9.26 4.92 4.98
CA VAL A 86 10.32 4.53 4.04
C VAL A 86 11.52 5.47 4.10
N ARG A 87 11.30 6.75 4.40
CA ARG A 87 12.34 7.79 4.50
C ARG A 87 12.97 7.92 5.88
N ALA A 88 12.48 7.17 6.86
CA ALA A 88 13.04 7.21 8.21
C ALA A 88 14.52 6.78 8.18
N PRO A 89 15.42 7.49 8.86
CA PRO A 89 16.86 7.20 8.81
C PRO A 89 17.22 5.77 9.21
N GLN A 90 16.43 5.14 10.08
CA GLN A 90 16.61 3.74 10.48
C GLN A 90 16.22 2.76 9.37
N HIS A 91 15.37 3.15 8.42
CA HIS A 91 14.92 2.30 7.32
C HIS A 91 15.77 2.49 6.06
N ASP A 92 16.13 3.75 5.75
CA ASP A 92 16.88 4.14 4.56
C ASP A 92 16.39 3.43 3.29
N GLY A 93 15.06 3.31 3.18
CA GLY A 93 14.41 2.56 2.11
C GLY A 93 14.21 3.41 0.86
N VAL A 94 14.19 2.75 -0.29
CA VAL A 94 13.91 3.38 -1.59
C VAL A 94 12.50 3.12 -2.09
N GLY A 95 11.78 2.17 -1.48
CA GLY A 95 10.40 1.83 -1.79
C GLY A 95 9.70 1.18 -0.59
N ILE A 96 8.38 1.25 -0.58
CA ILE A 96 7.50 0.60 0.39
C ILE A 96 6.11 0.37 -0.21
N ALA A 97 5.56 -0.82 0.04
CA ALA A 97 4.20 -1.20 -0.33
C ALA A 97 3.28 -1.23 0.90
N ALA A 98 2.00 -0.97 0.72
CA ALA A 98 1.04 -0.90 1.83
C ALA A 98 0.92 -2.19 2.67
N PRO A 99 1.06 -3.42 2.13
CA PRO A 99 1.09 -4.61 2.97
C PRO A 99 2.25 -4.63 3.96
N GLN A 100 3.38 -3.98 3.65
CA GLN A 100 4.50 -3.84 4.58
C GLN A 100 4.19 -2.96 5.80
N VAL A 101 3.10 -2.21 5.78
CA VAL A 101 2.59 -1.45 6.93
C VAL A 101 1.20 -1.96 7.36
N GLY A 102 0.88 -3.22 7.05
CA GLY A 102 -0.34 -3.89 7.51
C GLY A 102 -1.63 -3.53 6.77
N VAL A 103 -1.55 -2.89 5.60
CA VAL A 103 -2.73 -2.48 4.83
C VAL A 103 -2.75 -3.20 3.47
N SER A 104 -3.64 -4.19 3.31
CA SER A 104 -3.75 -5.00 2.09
C SER A 104 -4.47 -4.23 0.96
N LYS A 105 -3.81 -3.17 0.46
CA LYS A 105 -4.27 -2.33 -0.65
C LYS A 105 -3.15 -2.09 -1.65
N ARG A 106 -3.51 -1.96 -2.94
CA ARG A 106 -2.54 -1.70 -4.01
C ARG A 106 -2.05 -0.25 -3.96
N ILE A 107 -1.12 0.00 -3.04
CA ILE A 107 -0.46 1.30 -2.85
C ILE A 107 1.04 1.04 -2.71
N ILE A 108 1.84 1.77 -3.47
CA ILE A 108 3.29 1.81 -3.31
C ILE A 108 3.76 3.26 -3.22
N CYS A 109 4.84 3.50 -2.48
CA CYS A 109 5.57 4.76 -2.49
C CYS A 109 7.04 4.43 -2.71
N LEU A 110 7.69 5.11 -3.66
CA LEU A 110 9.09 4.81 -4.02
C LEU A 110 9.83 6.06 -4.50
N GLN A 111 11.16 5.99 -4.48
CA GLN A 111 12.04 7.04 -4.97
C GLN A 111 12.24 6.92 -6.48
N ARG A 112 12.02 8.00 -7.20
CA ARG A 112 12.15 8.11 -8.66
C ARG A 112 13.54 8.57 -9.04
N PHE A 113 14.48 7.64 -9.07
CA PHE A 113 15.88 7.95 -9.48
C PHE A 113 16.00 8.32 -10.97
N ASP A 114 14.98 8.03 -11.76
CA ASP A 114 14.85 8.43 -13.16
C ASP A 114 14.33 9.86 -13.36
N LYS A 115 14.04 10.58 -12.26
CA LYS A 115 13.61 11.98 -12.27
C LYS A 115 14.64 12.87 -11.55
N ASP A 116 14.71 14.14 -11.96
CA ASP A 116 15.59 15.12 -11.35
C ASP A 116 15.31 15.25 -9.85
N GLY A 117 16.37 15.20 -9.04
CA GLY A 117 16.31 15.27 -7.59
C GLY A 117 15.82 13.99 -6.89
N GLY A 118 15.47 12.93 -7.61
CA GLY A 118 15.07 11.66 -7.05
C GLY A 118 13.87 11.75 -6.08
N PRO A 119 12.73 12.37 -6.49
CA PRO A 119 11.59 12.55 -5.58
C PRO A 119 10.97 11.24 -5.16
N PHE A 120 10.42 11.19 -3.93
CA PHE A 120 9.51 10.11 -3.54
C PHE A 120 8.10 10.39 -4.06
N GLU A 121 7.52 9.42 -4.73
CA GLU A 121 6.15 9.48 -5.27
C GLU A 121 5.34 8.27 -4.82
N CYS A 122 4.02 8.45 -4.66
CA CYS A 122 3.10 7.35 -4.35
C CYS A 122 2.20 7.04 -5.55
N TYR A 123 1.85 5.76 -5.68
CA TYR A 123 1.08 5.21 -6.79
C TYR A 123 -0.07 4.38 -6.22
N LEU A 124 -1.31 4.75 -6.57
CA LEU A 124 -2.52 4.08 -6.12
C LEU A 124 -3.00 3.10 -7.19
N ASN A 125 -3.49 1.94 -6.79
CA ASN A 125 -3.92 0.88 -7.70
C ASN A 125 -2.83 0.59 -8.76
N ALA A 126 -1.60 0.44 -8.29
CA ALA A 126 -0.44 0.23 -9.15
C ALA A 126 -0.44 -1.19 -9.73
N HIS A 127 -0.30 -1.28 -11.04
CA HIS A 127 -0.17 -2.55 -11.77
C HIS A 127 0.97 -2.45 -12.79
N ILE A 128 1.74 -3.51 -12.94
CA ILE A 128 2.69 -3.65 -14.04
C ILE A 128 1.93 -4.23 -15.24
N ASP A 129 1.79 -3.42 -16.30
CA ASP A 129 1.13 -3.82 -17.55
C ASP A 129 2.07 -4.63 -18.44
N SER A 130 3.37 -4.32 -18.39
CA SER A 130 4.37 -4.95 -19.24
C SER A 130 5.76 -4.88 -18.63
N LEU A 131 6.53 -5.93 -18.82
CA LEU A 131 7.94 -6.06 -18.51
C LEU A 131 8.71 -6.20 -19.82
N PHE A 132 9.78 -5.44 -20.03
CA PHE A 132 10.54 -5.47 -21.28
C PHE A 132 11.98 -5.00 -21.10
N GLY A 133 12.76 -5.04 -22.18
CA GLY A 133 14.19 -4.78 -22.14
C GLY A 133 14.99 -6.01 -21.69
N GLU A 134 16.22 -5.80 -21.27
CA GLU A 134 17.09 -6.88 -20.81
C GLU A 134 16.74 -7.31 -19.38
N ILE A 135 17.10 -8.54 -19.03
CA ILE A 135 17.03 -9.01 -17.64
C ILE A 135 18.40 -8.84 -17.02
N GLY A 136 18.48 -7.89 -16.09
CA GLY A 136 19.66 -7.71 -15.25
C GLY A 136 19.52 -8.44 -13.92
N LYS A 137 20.64 -8.81 -13.30
CA LYS A 137 20.66 -9.38 -11.94
C LYS A 137 21.35 -8.41 -10.99
N GLY A 138 20.71 -8.13 -9.88
CA GLY A 138 21.25 -7.23 -8.86
C GLY A 138 20.90 -7.66 -7.44
N PRO A 139 21.62 -7.15 -6.44
CA PRO A 139 21.29 -7.41 -5.05
C PRO A 139 20.05 -6.64 -4.64
N GLU A 140 19.08 -7.33 -4.07
CA GLU A 140 17.91 -6.75 -3.42
C GLU A 140 17.90 -7.08 -1.93
N GLY A 141 17.33 -6.18 -1.15
CA GLY A 141 16.93 -6.38 0.23
C GLY A 141 15.54 -5.83 0.44
N CYS A 142 14.90 -6.17 1.54
CA CYS A 142 13.55 -5.77 1.86
C CYS A 142 13.42 -5.46 3.34
N LEU A 143 12.73 -4.38 3.67
CA LEU A 143 12.43 -4.01 5.06
C LEU A 143 11.65 -5.12 5.78
N SER A 144 10.86 -5.89 5.03
CA SER A 144 10.04 -6.99 5.56
C SER A 144 10.74 -8.35 5.59
N VAL A 145 11.97 -8.47 5.12
CA VAL A 145 12.72 -9.75 5.07
C VAL A 145 14.14 -9.61 5.65
N PRO A 146 14.28 -9.02 6.86
CA PRO A 146 15.57 -8.98 7.51
C PRO A 146 15.99 -10.40 7.96
N PRO A 147 17.25 -10.74 7.97
CA PRO A 147 18.45 -9.99 7.54
C PRO A 147 18.90 -10.28 6.11
N MET A 148 18.00 -10.73 5.28
CA MET A 148 18.33 -11.37 4.01
C MET A 148 18.57 -10.38 2.88
N ARG A 149 19.48 -10.74 1.97
CA ARG A 149 19.70 -10.14 0.66
C ARG A 149 19.62 -11.24 -0.39
N GLY A 150 19.30 -10.87 -1.65
CA GLY A 150 19.25 -11.85 -2.73
C GLY A 150 19.72 -11.26 -4.05
N LEU A 151 20.24 -12.12 -4.94
CA LEU A 151 20.50 -11.78 -6.34
C LEU A 151 19.22 -12.06 -7.13
N VAL A 152 18.58 -10.99 -7.59
CA VAL A 152 17.25 -11.05 -8.20
C VAL A 152 17.30 -10.68 -9.67
N PRO A 153 16.76 -11.53 -10.57
CA PRO A 153 16.60 -11.17 -11.98
C PRO A 153 15.43 -10.21 -12.16
N ARG A 154 15.67 -9.05 -12.79
CA ARG A 154 14.66 -8.04 -13.07
C ARG A 154 14.76 -7.50 -14.48
N TYR A 155 13.62 -7.19 -15.11
CA TYR A 155 13.62 -6.46 -16.36
C TYR A 155 14.11 -5.02 -16.16
N THR A 156 14.82 -4.50 -17.13
CA THR A 156 15.36 -3.13 -17.09
C THR A 156 14.30 -2.07 -17.37
N SER A 157 13.09 -2.46 -17.76
CA SER A 157 12.01 -1.55 -18.12
C SER A 157 10.65 -2.13 -17.80
N VAL A 158 9.73 -1.25 -17.34
CA VAL A 158 8.34 -1.59 -17.05
C VAL A 158 7.39 -0.54 -17.63
N ILE A 159 6.18 -0.96 -17.95
CA ILE A 159 5.04 -0.08 -18.11
C ILE A 159 4.14 -0.29 -16.91
N VAL A 160 3.82 0.81 -16.21
CA VAL A 160 2.95 0.78 -15.01
C VAL A 160 1.72 1.62 -15.25
N SER A 161 0.55 1.08 -14.88
CA SER A 161 -0.70 1.81 -14.78
C SER A 161 -1.03 2.06 -13.32
N TYR A 162 -1.59 3.21 -13.01
CA TYR A 162 -1.90 3.63 -11.64
C TYR A 162 -2.91 4.77 -11.61
N VAL A 163 -3.44 5.08 -10.42
CA VAL A 163 -4.21 6.29 -10.15
C VAL A 163 -3.31 7.29 -9.43
N HIS A 164 -3.23 8.51 -9.97
CA HIS A 164 -2.41 9.58 -9.37
C HIS A 164 -3.01 10.05 -8.04
N PRO A 165 -2.22 10.15 -6.95
CA PRO A 165 -2.75 10.36 -5.60
C PRO A 165 -3.43 11.71 -5.37
N GLU A 166 -3.05 12.74 -6.11
CA GLU A 166 -3.62 14.09 -5.95
C GLU A 166 -4.78 14.36 -6.92
N THR A 167 -4.60 14.02 -8.21
CA THR A 167 -5.61 14.30 -9.24
C THR A 167 -6.67 13.21 -9.35
N LEU A 168 -6.40 12.00 -8.83
CA LEU A 168 -7.21 10.79 -8.95
C LEU A 168 -7.47 10.36 -10.40
N GLU A 169 -6.62 10.80 -11.32
CA GLU A 169 -6.65 10.40 -12.72
C GLU A 169 -5.90 9.10 -12.94
N ALA A 170 -6.42 8.25 -13.81
CA ALA A 170 -5.68 7.08 -14.28
C ALA A 170 -4.50 7.54 -15.16
N ARG A 171 -3.31 7.01 -14.88
CA ARG A 171 -2.08 7.31 -15.62
C ARG A 171 -1.34 6.04 -15.97
N ARG A 172 -0.43 6.18 -16.92
CA ARG A 172 0.43 5.12 -17.39
C ARG A 172 1.81 5.69 -17.70
N ASP A 173 2.83 5.13 -17.08
CA ASP A 173 4.22 5.55 -17.23
C ASP A 173 5.07 4.40 -17.79
N THR A 174 6.06 4.76 -18.60
CA THR A 174 7.17 3.88 -18.96
C THR A 174 8.35 4.24 -18.09
N VAL A 175 8.88 3.27 -17.34
CA VAL A 175 9.97 3.47 -16.37
C VAL A 175 11.12 2.54 -16.70
N THR A 176 12.35 3.04 -16.58
CA THR A 176 13.56 2.29 -16.93
C THR A 176 14.61 2.31 -15.82
N GLY A 177 15.61 1.44 -15.94
CA GLY A 177 16.76 1.39 -15.04
C GLY A 177 16.39 0.95 -13.62
N TYR A 178 17.11 1.50 -12.63
CA TYR A 178 16.94 1.10 -11.23
C TYR A 178 15.54 1.36 -10.69
N THR A 179 14.89 2.45 -11.11
CA THR A 179 13.50 2.73 -10.74
C THR A 179 12.53 1.65 -11.23
N ALA A 180 12.77 1.06 -12.41
CA ALA A 180 11.97 -0.07 -12.90
C ALA A 180 12.14 -1.33 -12.02
N VAL A 181 13.35 -1.56 -11.49
CA VAL A 181 13.60 -2.63 -10.51
C VAL A 181 12.78 -2.41 -9.24
N ILE A 182 12.78 -1.18 -8.70
CA ILE A 182 12.00 -0.84 -7.50
C ILE A 182 10.50 -1.05 -7.75
N PHE A 183 9.96 -0.62 -8.88
CA PHE A 183 8.56 -0.87 -9.23
C PHE A 183 8.23 -2.37 -9.24
N GLN A 184 9.09 -3.22 -9.79
CA GLN A 184 8.88 -4.67 -9.80
C GLN A 184 8.87 -5.23 -8.38
N HIS A 185 9.81 -4.81 -7.53
CA HIS A 185 9.88 -5.22 -6.12
C HIS A 185 8.61 -4.82 -5.35
N GLU A 186 8.19 -3.56 -5.45
CA GLU A 186 7.02 -3.08 -4.72
C GLU A 186 5.70 -3.68 -5.24
N CYS A 187 5.59 -3.91 -6.56
CA CYS A 187 4.43 -4.59 -7.12
C CYS A 187 4.38 -6.08 -6.77
N ASP A 188 5.53 -6.76 -6.59
CA ASP A 188 5.55 -8.12 -6.07
C ASP A 188 4.90 -8.19 -4.67
N HIS A 189 5.17 -7.22 -3.78
CA HIS A 189 4.47 -7.14 -2.50
C HIS A 189 2.96 -7.02 -2.65
N LEU A 190 2.48 -6.26 -3.64
CA LEU A 190 1.05 -6.12 -3.92
C LEU A 190 0.42 -7.43 -4.42
N ASP A 191 1.21 -8.31 -5.00
CA ASP A 191 0.80 -9.63 -5.50
C ASP A 191 1.07 -10.75 -4.48
N GLY A 192 1.46 -10.42 -3.23
CA GLY A 192 1.77 -11.37 -2.16
C GLY A 192 3.08 -12.15 -2.38
N ARG A 193 3.99 -11.60 -3.18
CA ARG A 193 5.31 -12.19 -3.45
C ARG A 193 6.41 -11.41 -2.73
N LEU A 194 7.48 -12.13 -2.38
CA LEU A 194 8.71 -11.54 -1.84
C LEU A 194 9.84 -11.79 -2.84
N TYR A 195 10.83 -10.91 -2.86
CA TYR A 195 11.99 -11.06 -3.75
C TYR A 195 12.70 -12.41 -3.58
N THR A 196 12.64 -12.99 -2.36
CA THR A 196 13.21 -14.32 -2.05
C THR A 196 12.59 -15.46 -2.84
N ASP A 197 11.39 -15.29 -3.40
CA ASP A 197 10.70 -16.32 -4.19
C ASP A 197 11.28 -16.46 -5.60
N ILE A 198 11.96 -15.42 -6.07
CA ILE A 198 12.51 -15.33 -7.43
C ILE A 198 14.01 -15.08 -7.46
N ALA A 199 14.64 -14.89 -6.29
CA ALA A 199 16.08 -14.70 -6.20
C ALA A 199 16.83 -15.97 -6.59
N ASP A 200 17.86 -15.86 -7.42
CA ASP A 200 18.76 -16.97 -7.74
C ASP A 200 19.54 -17.46 -6.52
N THR A 201 19.86 -16.52 -5.62
CA THR A 201 20.62 -16.78 -4.40
C THR A 201 20.13 -15.84 -3.31
N VAL A 202 19.98 -16.38 -2.10
CA VAL A 202 19.63 -15.61 -0.90
C VAL A 202 20.72 -15.84 0.15
N TYR A 203 21.15 -14.75 0.81
CA TYR A 203 22.22 -14.78 1.81
C TYR A 203 21.95 -13.77 2.93
N VAL A 204 22.56 -13.97 4.09
CA VAL A 204 22.50 -13.02 5.20
C VAL A 204 23.37 -11.80 4.86
N SER A 205 22.84 -10.59 5.01
CA SER A 205 23.59 -9.35 4.79
C SER A 205 24.83 -9.31 5.68
N PRO A 206 26.03 -9.07 5.13
CA PRO A 206 27.24 -8.89 5.94
C PRO A 206 27.17 -7.71 6.91
N SER A 207 26.35 -6.69 6.60
CA SER A 207 26.15 -5.50 7.45
C SER A 207 24.98 -5.66 8.45
N TRP A 208 24.34 -6.84 8.48
CA TRP A 208 23.13 -7.07 9.27
C TRP A 208 23.24 -6.66 10.75
N GLU A 209 24.35 -6.95 11.41
CA GLU A 209 24.51 -6.60 12.84
C GLU A 209 24.46 -5.08 13.06
N ALA A 210 24.93 -4.27 12.13
CA ALA A 210 24.83 -2.82 12.17
C ALA A 210 23.40 -2.36 11.81
N GLU A 211 22.80 -2.96 10.78
CA GLU A 211 21.43 -2.67 10.34
C GLU A 211 20.42 -3.01 11.45
N ARG A 212 20.58 -4.16 12.12
CA ARG A 212 19.69 -4.62 13.19
C ARG A 212 19.59 -3.67 14.37
N ARG A 213 20.68 -2.95 14.70
CA ARG A 213 20.68 -2.00 15.81
C ARG A 213 19.86 -0.75 15.54
N ALA A 214 19.63 -0.42 14.27
CA ALA A 214 18.85 0.73 13.86
C ALA A 214 17.34 0.43 13.73
N PHE A 215 16.96 -0.85 13.68
CA PHE A 215 15.59 -1.28 13.39
C PHE A 215 14.86 -1.75 14.65
N ASP A 216 13.69 -1.18 14.92
CA ASP A 216 12.77 -1.69 15.92
C ASP A 216 11.72 -2.58 15.25
N TYR A 217 11.87 -3.91 15.46
CA TYR A 217 10.94 -4.92 14.95
C TYR A 217 9.84 -5.27 15.97
N THR A 218 9.71 -4.50 17.05
CA THR A 218 8.71 -4.78 18.08
C THR A 218 7.33 -4.45 17.55
N ARG A 219 6.49 -5.48 17.41
CA ARG A 219 5.09 -5.30 17.01
C ARG A 219 4.36 -4.55 18.13
N PRO A 220 3.65 -3.44 17.83
CA PRO A 220 2.86 -2.72 18.82
C PRO A 220 1.76 -3.61 19.43
N GLU A 221 1.52 -3.51 20.73
CA GLU A 221 0.50 -4.30 21.45
C GLU A 221 -0.92 -4.09 20.87
N TRP A 222 -1.20 -2.89 20.38
CA TRP A 222 -2.49 -2.56 19.75
C TRP A 222 -2.64 -3.06 18.32
N TRP A 223 -1.59 -3.63 17.73
CA TRP A 223 -1.63 -4.12 16.34
C TRP A 223 -2.67 -5.23 16.19
N PRO A 224 -3.63 -5.10 15.26
CA PRO A 224 -4.67 -6.10 15.12
C PRO A 224 -4.08 -7.44 14.72
N LEU A 225 -4.52 -8.50 15.39
CA LEU A 225 -4.25 -9.86 14.93
C LEU A 225 -4.98 -10.00 13.59
N LEU A 226 -4.21 -10.12 12.54
CA LEU A 226 -4.75 -10.45 11.23
C LEU A 226 -5.28 -11.89 11.32
N PRO A 227 -6.44 -12.22 10.70
CA PRO A 227 -6.99 -13.56 10.77
C PRO A 227 -5.91 -14.56 10.33
N SER A 228 -5.58 -15.50 11.22
CA SER A 228 -4.90 -16.72 10.80
C SER A 228 -5.94 -17.53 10.03
N ASP A 229 -5.65 -17.90 8.79
CA ASP A 229 -6.45 -18.85 8.04
C ASP A 229 -6.63 -20.18 8.79
#